data_5bd0677bc6b7c57c5bafdb079bf1574e
#
_entry.id   5bd0677bc6b7c57c5bafdb079bf1574e
#
_cell.length_a   1.000
_cell.length_b   1.000
_cell.length_c   1.000
_cell.angle_alpha   90.00
_cell.angle_beta   90.00
_cell.angle_gamma   90.00
#
_symmetry.space_group_name_H-M   'P 1'
#
loop_
_entity.id
_entity.type
_entity.pdbx_description
1 polymer ?
#
loop_
_entity_poly.entity_id
_entity_poly.type
_entity_poly.pdbx_seq_one_letter_code
_entity_poly.pdbx_strand_id
1 'polypeptide(L)'
;MAREFEDHCWRDIIDDDLVEIYKSYERDLHVGERPAILAIDLYKNAYIGGDKPVIEANREHAGSCGENAWKALPPTQKLLAAARAAGVPVIYTTRHVDTRGVNSTNRDSRKLRTDAYDIVDEVKPQDGELIIYKERASAFFGTPLIAHLNRMGVRSIVALGE
;
A
#
# COMPACT_ATOMS: atom_id res chain seq x y z
N MET A 1 11.54 15.35 20.61
CA MET A 1 11.18 13.98 21.05
C MET A 1 11.36 13.09 19.84
N ALA A 2 12.27 12.11 19.91
CA ALA A 2 12.36 11.08 18.86
C ALA A 2 10.99 10.43 18.74
N ARG A 3 10.51 10.26 17.52
CA ARG A 3 9.21 9.64 17.31
C ARG A 3 9.37 8.16 17.53
N GLU A 4 8.62 7.61 18.46
CA GLU A 4 8.70 6.20 18.87
C GLU A 4 8.58 5.22 17.71
N PHE A 5 7.88 5.59 16.63
CA PHE A 5 7.73 4.78 15.42
C PHE A 5 8.91 4.83 14.44
N GLU A 6 9.83 5.80 14.60
CA GLU A 6 11.05 5.92 13.79
C GLU A 6 12.24 5.22 14.48
N ASP A 7 12.10 4.85 15.74
CA ASP A 7 13.12 4.18 16.53
C ASP A 7 12.83 2.68 16.65
N HIS A 8 12.95 1.98 15.54
CA HIS A 8 12.65 0.53 15.51
C HIS A 8 13.66 -0.27 14.71
N CYS A 9 13.23 -1.11 13.79
CA CYS A 9 13.96 -2.24 13.21
C CYS A 9 15.36 -1.96 12.64
N TRP A 10 15.76 -0.72 12.44
CA TRP A 10 17.08 -0.35 11.92
C TRP A 10 18.00 0.28 12.99
N ARG A 11 17.46 0.62 14.16
CA ARG A 11 18.19 1.43 15.17
C ARG A 11 19.45 0.75 15.71
N ASP A 12 19.41 -0.56 15.88
CA ASP A 12 20.54 -1.39 16.34
C ASP A 12 21.54 -1.73 15.24
N ILE A 13 21.24 -1.36 13.99
CA ILE A 13 22.10 -1.63 12.82
C ILE A 13 22.86 -0.36 12.40
N ILE A 14 22.34 0.82 12.75
CA ILE A 14 22.90 2.11 12.36
C ILE A 14 23.67 2.71 13.53
N ASP A 15 24.93 3.08 13.29
CA ASP A 15 25.77 3.74 14.28
C ASP A 15 25.20 5.09 14.71
N ASP A 16 25.44 5.44 15.99
CA ASP A 16 24.98 6.73 16.56
C ASP A 16 25.52 7.95 15.79
N ASP A 17 26.72 7.86 15.26
CA ASP A 17 27.32 8.91 14.41
C ASP A 17 26.49 9.15 13.14
N LEU A 18 25.97 8.09 12.51
CA LEU A 18 25.08 8.22 11.34
C LEU A 18 23.75 8.86 11.73
N VAL A 19 23.19 8.48 12.85
CA VAL A 19 21.96 9.11 13.36
C VAL A 19 22.17 10.60 13.59
N GLU A 20 23.30 11.00 14.19
CA GLU A 20 23.64 12.42 14.39
C GLU A 20 23.77 13.17 13.06
N ILE A 21 24.45 12.60 12.06
CA ILE A 21 24.59 13.19 10.71
C ILE A 21 23.24 13.41 10.07
N TYR A 22 22.33 12.43 10.15
CA TYR A 22 21.02 12.49 9.50
C TYR A 22 19.97 13.26 10.29
N LYS A 23 20.22 13.63 11.52
CA LYS A 23 19.30 14.41 12.38
C LYS A 23 18.83 15.72 11.73
N SER A 24 19.66 16.35 10.92
CA SER A 24 19.31 17.57 10.17
C SER A 24 18.24 17.35 9.09
N TYR A 25 17.97 16.10 8.71
CA TYR A 25 16.92 15.72 7.76
C TYR A 25 15.58 15.38 8.43
N GLU A 26 15.54 15.35 9.76
CA GLU A 26 14.29 15.15 10.49
C GLU A 26 13.28 16.26 10.16
N ARG A 27 12.06 15.85 9.89
CA ARG A 27 10.96 16.75 9.61
C ARG A 27 9.71 16.34 10.36
N ASP A 28 8.91 17.34 10.72
CA ASP A 28 7.57 17.04 11.20
C ASP A 28 6.71 16.48 10.08
N LEU A 29 6.19 15.27 10.29
CA LEU A 29 5.22 14.68 9.39
C LEU A 29 3.84 15.27 9.68
N HIS A 30 3.18 15.74 8.67
CA HIS A 30 1.81 16.24 8.75
C HIS A 30 1.04 15.88 7.47
N VAL A 31 -0.26 15.75 7.60
CA VAL A 31 -1.13 15.62 6.44
C VAL A 31 -1.28 17.02 5.84
N GLY A 32 -0.88 17.18 4.59
CA GLY A 32 -0.99 18.45 3.88
C GLY A 32 -2.44 18.81 3.50
N GLU A 33 -2.59 19.95 2.85
CA GLU A 33 -3.90 20.40 2.35
C GLU A 33 -4.47 19.46 1.28
N ARG A 34 -5.79 19.34 1.23
CA ARG A 34 -6.53 18.53 0.25
C ARG A 34 -5.92 17.14 0.06
N PRO A 35 -5.87 16.35 1.13
CA PRO A 35 -5.29 15.01 1.07
C PRO A 35 -6.17 14.05 0.27
N ALA A 36 -5.54 12.97 -0.23
CA ALA A 36 -6.22 11.75 -0.65
C ALA A 36 -5.52 10.55 -0.02
N ILE A 37 -6.28 9.48 0.22
CA ILE A 37 -5.71 8.18 0.56
C ILE A 37 -5.38 7.45 -0.74
N LEU A 38 -4.17 6.94 -0.84
CA LEU A 38 -3.76 6.00 -1.88
C LEU A 38 -3.58 4.62 -1.25
N ALA A 39 -4.58 3.76 -1.44
CA ALA A 39 -4.62 2.40 -0.93
C ALA A 39 -3.98 1.46 -1.96
N ILE A 40 -2.76 1.02 -1.67
CA ILE A 40 -1.88 0.34 -2.61
C ILE A 40 -1.94 -1.16 -2.36
N ASP A 41 -2.34 -1.92 -3.39
CA ASP A 41 -2.22 -3.37 -3.48
C ASP A 41 -2.88 -4.18 -2.36
N LEU A 42 -3.97 -3.67 -1.77
CA LEU A 42 -4.80 -4.37 -0.78
C LEU A 42 -5.60 -5.51 -1.44
N TYR A 43 -4.94 -6.38 -2.17
CA TYR A 43 -5.58 -7.44 -2.94
C TYR A 43 -5.38 -8.83 -2.31
N LYS A 44 -6.26 -9.76 -2.63
CA LYS A 44 -6.34 -11.11 -2.05
C LYS A 44 -5.01 -11.87 -2.04
N ASN A 45 -4.14 -11.66 -3.05
CA ASN A 45 -2.85 -12.36 -3.10
C ASN A 45 -1.90 -11.97 -1.95
N ALA A 46 -1.98 -10.75 -1.42
CA ALA A 46 -1.17 -10.33 -0.27
C ALA A 46 -1.62 -11.03 1.02
N TYR A 47 -2.90 -11.36 1.13
CA TYR A 47 -3.55 -11.95 2.32
C TYR A 47 -3.70 -13.48 2.25
N ILE A 48 -3.43 -14.09 1.08
CA ILE A 48 -3.58 -15.54 0.90
C ILE A 48 -2.63 -16.30 1.83
N GLY A 49 -3.07 -17.45 2.33
CA GLY A 49 -2.30 -18.26 3.29
C GLY A 49 -2.60 -17.92 4.75
N GLY A 50 -3.31 -16.83 5.04
CA GLY A 50 -3.79 -16.48 6.37
C GLY A 50 -2.73 -15.82 7.27
N ASP A 51 -3.08 -15.68 8.55
CA ASP A 51 -2.24 -15.08 9.59
C ASP A 51 -1.15 -16.07 10.05
N LYS A 52 -0.14 -16.25 9.23
CA LYS A 52 1.03 -17.11 9.46
C LYS A 52 2.31 -16.29 9.34
N PRO A 53 3.44 -16.75 9.89
CA PRO A 53 4.74 -16.16 9.61
C PRO A 53 4.96 -15.97 8.10
N VAL A 54 5.44 -14.79 7.71
CA VAL A 54 5.56 -14.41 6.28
C VAL A 54 6.28 -15.47 5.45
N ILE A 55 7.34 -16.09 6.01
CA ILE A 55 8.11 -17.09 5.29
C ILE A 55 7.31 -18.37 5.00
N GLU A 56 6.41 -18.76 5.89
CA GLU A 56 5.55 -19.93 5.72
C GLU A 56 4.48 -19.63 4.67
N ALA A 57 3.77 -18.50 4.83
CA ALA A 57 2.75 -18.07 3.89
C ALA A 57 3.31 -17.89 2.47
N ASN A 58 4.50 -17.32 2.33
CA ASN A 58 5.15 -17.09 1.03
C ASN A 58 5.64 -18.36 0.37
N ARG A 59 6.07 -19.38 1.11
CA ARG A 59 6.42 -20.70 0.56
C ARG A 59 5.23 -21.42 -0.06
N GLU A 60 4.04 -21.26 0.55
CA GLU A 60 2.80 -21.85 0.03
C GLU A 60 2.21 -21.00 -1.11
N HIS A 61 2.27 -19.67 -0.97
CA HIS A 61 1.65 -18.71 -1.87
C HIS A 61 2.60 -17.56 -2.18
N ALA A 62 3.25 -17.60 -3.32
CA ALA A 62 4.20 -16.57 -3.75
C ALA A 62 3.52 -15.18 -3.80
N GLY A 63 4.06 -14.23 -3.03
CA GLY A 63 3.55 -12.87 -2.91
C GLY A 63 2.59 -12.66 -1.75
N SER A 64 2.37 -13.68 -0.91
CA SER A 64 1.69 -13.47 0.38
C SER A 64 2.57 -12.67 1.33
N CYS A 65 1.95 -11.73 2.04
CA CYS A 65 2.57 -10.94 3.12
C CYS A 65 2.30 -11.56 4.51
N GLY A 66 1.57 -12.68 4.56
CA GLY A 66 1.31 -13.45 5.78
C GLY A 66 0.77 -12.58 6.91
N GLU A 67 1.22 -12.85 8.13
CA GLU A 67 0.76 -12.16 9.35
C GLU A 67 0.88 -10.63 9.29
N ASN A 68 1.83 -10.08 8.51
CA ASN A 68 2.01 -8.64 8.42
C ASN A 68 0.81 -7.96 7.74
N ALA A 69 0.28 -8.53 6.65
CA ALA A 69 -0.94 -8.03 6.00
C ALA A 69 -2.14 -8.09 6.97
N TRP A 70 -2.31 -9.21 7.66
CA TRP A 70 -3.42 -9.39 8.60
C TRP A 70 -3.33 -8.46 9.82
N LYS A 71 -2.13 -8.22 10.35
CA LYS A 71 -1.91 -7.24 11.43
C LYS A 71 -2.14 -5.79 10.98
N ALA A 72 -1.84 -5.48 9.72
CA ALA A 72 -2.08 -4.15 9.16
C ALA A 72 -3.56 -3.87 8.84
N LEU A 73 -4.40 -4.90 8.73
CA LEU A 73 -5.79 -4.77 8.30
C LEU A 73 -6.65 -3.90 9.25
N PRO A 74 -6.68 -4.11 10.59
CA PRO A 74 -7.49 -3.28 11.48
C PRO A 74 -7.12 -1.79 11.46
N PRO A 75 -5.83 -1.38 11.52
CA PRO A 75 -5.48 0.05 11.39
C PRO A 75 -5.81 0.61 10.00
N THR A 76 -5.70 -0.19 8.93
CA THR A 76 -6.13 0.20 7.58
C THR A 76 -7.62 0.48 7.52
N GLN A 77 -8.46 -0.40 8.05
CA GLN A 77 -9.91 -0.20 8.14
C GLN A 77 -10.26 1.08 8.90
N LYS A 78 -9.59 1.31 10.04
CA LYS A 78 -9.78 2.53 10.85
C LYS A 78 -9.42 3.79 10.08
N LEU A 79 -8.30 3.79 9.34
CA LEU A 79 -7.87 4.93 8.55
C LEU A 79 -8.83 5.20 7.39
N LEU A 80 -9.25 4.17 6.65
CA LEU A 80 -10.22 4.31 5.56
C LEU A 80 -11.57 4.84 6.06
N ALA A 81 -12.05 4.35 7.20
CA ALA A 81 -13.28 4.84 7.82
C ALA A 81 -13.18 6.33 8.21
N ALA A 82 -12.05 6.74 8.80
CA ALA A 82 -11.82 8.14 9.16
C ALA A 82 -11.73 9.05 7.93
N ALA A 83 -11.03 8.60 6.88
CA ALA A 83 -10.93 9.34 5.62
C ALA A 83 -12.31 9.56 4.98
N ARG A 84 -13.12 8.50 4.89
CA ARG A 84 -14.50 8.55 4.37
C ARG A 84 -15.39 9.49 5.17
N ALA A 85 -15.33 9.41 6.50
CA ALA A 85 -16.08 10.31 7.39
C ALA A 85 -15.68 11.78 7.22
N ALA A 86 -14.42 12.05 6.90
CA ALA A 86 -13.89 13.39 6.63
C ALA A 86 -14.08 13.85 5.17
N GLY A 87 -14.69 13.05 4.30
CA GLY A 87 -14.83 13.37 2.88
C GLY A 87 -13.51 13.37 2.10
N VAL A 88 -12.48 12.71 2.63
CA VAL A 88 -11.19 12.59 1.97
C VAL A 88 -11.28 11.50 0.91
N PRO A 89 -10.92 11.79 -0.37
CA PRO A 89 -10.96 10.79 -1.43
C PRO A 89 -10.09 9.57 -1.13
N VAL A 90 -10.63 8.37 -1.41
CA VAL A 90 -9.89 7.11 -1.35
C VAL A 90 -9.71 6.61 -2.77
N ILE A 91 -8.46 6.27 -3.12
CA ILE A 91 -8.08 5.76 -4.43
C ILE A 91 -7.36 4.45 -4.20
N TYR A 92 -7.84 3.39 -4.81
CA TYR A 92 -7.20 2.07 -4.76
C TYR A 92 -6.30 1.85 -5.96
N THR A 93 -5.23 1.09 -5.75
CA THR A 93 -4.45 0.54 -6.84
C THR A 93 -4.46 -0.98 -6.81
N THR A 94 -4.55 -1.57 -7.98
CA THR A 94 -4.43 -3.01 -8.19
C THR A 94 -3.93 -3.28 -9.60
N ARG A 95 -3.95 -4.52 -10.04
CA ARG A 95 -3.61 -4.90 -11.42
C ARG A 95 -4.58 -5.93 -11.97
N HIS A 96 -4.59 -6.10 -13.29
CA HIS A 96 -5.28 -7.23 -13.91
C HIS A 96 -4.47 -8.53 -13.78
N VAL A 97 -5.17 -9.66 -13.66
CA VAL A 97 -4.54 -10.98 -13.65
C VAL A 97 -3.92 -11.29 -15.02
N ASP A 98 -4.63 -10.95 -16.10
CA ASP A 98 -4.19 -11.16 -17.47
C ASP A 98 -3.44 -9.94 -18.01
N THR A 99 -2.23 -9.75 -17.54
CA THR A 99 -1.32 -8.77 -18.13
C THR A 99 -0.46 -9.46 -19.19
N ARG A 100 -0.84 -9.31 -20.45
CA ARG A 100 0.00 -9.68 -21.60
C ARG A 100 1.09 -8.64 -21.74
N GLY A 101 2.25 -8.87 -21.15
CA GLY A 101 3.34 -7.93 -21.25
C GLY A 101 4.59 -8.39 -20.52
N VAL A 102 5.63 -7.57 -20.58
CA VAL A 102 6.87 -7.83 -19.86
C VAL A 102 6.62 -7.67 -18.35
N ASN A 103 6.62 -8.78 -17.65
CA ASN A 103 6.55 -8.76 -16.19
C ASN A 103 7.81 -8.11 -15.61
N SER A 104 7.65 -7.28 -14.60
CA SER A 104 8.77 -6.70 -13.85
C SER A 104 9.42 -7.70 -12.90
N THR A 105 8.86 -8.90 -12.75
CA THR A 105 9.35 -9.96 -11.86
C THR A 105 9.27 -11.33 -12.53
N ASN A 106 10.03 -12.29 -12.04
CA ASN A 106 9.98 -13.70 -12.48
C ASN A 106 8.74 -14.46 -11.96
N ARG A 107 7.77 -13.79 -11.37
CA ARG A 107 6.54 -14.45 -10.91
C ARG A 107 5.69 -14.84 -12.09
N ASP A 108 5.32 -16.12 -12.15
CA ASP A 108 4.42 -16.63 -13.18
C ASP A 108 2.97 -16.32 -12.81
N SER A 109 2.44 -15.22 -13.34
CA SER A 109 1.06 -14.79 -13.09
C SER A 109 0.01 -15.79 -13.59
N ARG A 110 0.36 -16.71 -14.51
CA ARG A 110 -0.55 -17.75 -15.00
C ARG A 110 -0.92 -18.79 -13.92
N LYS A 111 -0.15 -18.86 -12.83
CA LYS A 111 -0.41 -19.74 -11.69
C LYS A 111 -1.26 -19.08 -10.61
N LEU A 112 -1.56 -17.81 -10.76
CA LEU A 112 -2.38 -17.09 -9.79
C LEU A 112 -3.87 -17.40 -10.01
N ARG A 113 -4.63 -17.31 -8.93
CA ARG A 113 -6.09 -17.37 -9.00
C ARG A 113 -6.62 -16.21 -9.85
N THR A 114 -7.76 -16.39 -10.48
CA THR A 114 -8.40 -15.35 -11.29
C THR A 114 -8.76 -14.08 -10.49
N ASP A 115 -9.00 -14.23 -9.19
CA ASP A 115 -9.36 -13.16 -8.27
C ASP A 115 -8.15 -12.67 -7.40
N ALA A 116 -6.93 -13.07 -7.75
CA ALA A 116 -5.73 -12.77 -6.95
C ALA A 116 -5.52 -11.27 -6.71
N TYR A 117 -5.92 -10.44 -7.66
CA TYR A 117 -5.76 -8.99 -7.61
C TYR A 117 -7.06 -8.23 -7.31
N ASP A 118 -8.14 -8.94 -6.95
CA ASP A 118 -9.33 -8.31 -6.38
C ASP A 118 -8.99 -7.76 -4.99
N ILE A 119 -9.51 -6.58 -4.68
CA ILE A 119 -9.36 -6.00 -3.33
C ILE A 119 -10.07 -6.92 -2.32
N VAL A 120 -9.43 -7.12 -1.17
CA VAL A 120 -10.01 -7.95 -0.10
C VAL A 120 -11.30 -7.32 0.44
N ASP A 121 -12.25 -8.17 0.83
CA ASP A 121 -13.59 -7.74 1.23
C ASP A 121 -13.59 -6.83 2.46
N GLU A 122 -12.62 -7.02 3.35
CA GLU A 122 -12.48 -6.29 4.60
C GLU A 122 -12.21 -4.80 4.42
N VAL A 123 -11.66 -4.41 3.27
CA VAL A 123 -11.32 -3.02 2.92
C VAL A 123 -11.77 -2.65 1.51
N LYS A 124 -12.79 -3.32 1.00
CA LYS A 124 -13.28 -3.09 -0.36
C LYS A 124 -13.66 -1.64 -0.62
N PRO A 125 -13.50 -1.18 -1.86
CA PRO A 125 -13.95 0.15 -2.28
C PRO A 125 -15.45 0.34 -2.06
N GLN A 126 -15.83 1.57 -1.75
CA GLN A 126 -17.23 2.01 -1.73
C GLN A 126 -17.63 2.62 -3.08
N ASP A 127 -18.93 2.77 -3.30
CA ASP A 127 -19.44 3.37 -4.51
C ASP A 127 -18.85 4.78 -4.73
N GLY A 128 -18.30 5.02 -5.90
CA GLY A 128 -17.67 6.29 -6.26
C GLY A 128 -16.17 6.37 -5.94
N GLU A 129 -15.60 5.42 -5.21
CA GLU A 129 -14.15 5.34 -5.01
C GLU A 129 -13.44 4.82 -6.26
N LEU A 130 -12.28 5.42 -6.57
CA LEU A 130 -11.55 5.13 -7.79
C LEU A 130 -10.64 3.91 -7.60
N ILE A 131 -10.66 3.00 -8.58
CA ILE A 131 -9.71 1.89 -8.67
C ILE A 131 -8.81 2.12 -9.89
N ILE A 132 -7.51 2.20 -9.68
CA ILE A 132 -6.49 2.32 -10.73
C ILE A 132 -5.86 0.95 -10.97
N TYR A 133 -6.03 0.44 -12.18
CA TYR A 133 -5.35 -0.76 -12.63
C TYR A 133 -4.00 -0.41 -13.21
N LYS A 134 -2.93 -0.98 -12.65
CA LYS A 134 -1.56 -0.70 -13.06
C LYS A 134 -0.88 -1.93 -13.67
N GLU A 135 0.00 -1.70 -14.62
CA GLU A 135 0.83 -2.73 -15.25
C GLU A 135 2.29 -2.69 -14.75
N ARG A 136 2.62 -1.68 -13.96
CA ARG A 136 3.95 -1.46 -13.38
C ARG A 136 3.84 -1.29 -11.88
N ALA A 137 4.95 -1.39 -11.16
CA ALA A 137 4.98 -1.24 -9.70
C ALA A 137 4.38 0.09 -9.25
N SER A 138 4.70 1.19 -9.93
CA SER A 138 4.15 2.50 -9.60
C SER A 138 2.87 2.78 -10.38
N ALA A 139 1.81 3.19 -9.68
CA ALA A 139 0.58 3.68 -10.29
C ALA A 139 0.74 5.08 -10.92
N PHE A 140 1.82 5.79 -10.63
CA PHE A 140 2.15 7.06 -11.28
C PHE A 140 2.70 6.89 -12.70
N PHE A 141 3.05 5.67 -13.09
CA PHE A 141 3.59 5.36 -14.40
C PHE A 141 2.58 4.61 -15.27
N GLY A 142 2.22 5.21 -16.39
CA GLY A 142 1.36 4.56 -17.40
C GLY A 142 -0.11 4.41 -17.01
N THR A 143 -0.58 5.16 -16.00
CA THR A 143 -1.98 5.18 -15.59
C THR A 143 -2.54 6.61 -15.56
N PRO A 144 -3.86 6.80 -15.54
CA PRO A 144 -4.46 8.13 -15.43
C PRO A 144 -4.46 8.70 -13.99
N LEU A 145 -3.73 8.11 -13.01
CA LEU A 145 -3.77 8.53 -11.61
C LEU A 145 -3.51 10.04 -11.44
N ILE A 146 -2.44 10.56 -12.08
CA ILE A 146 -2.09 12.00 -12.00
C ILE A 146 -3.23 12.88 -12.49
N ALA A 147 -3.88 12.51 -13.59
CA ALA A 147 -5.01 13.27 -14.14
C ALA A 147 -6.20 13.30 -13.16
N HIS A 148 -6.48 12.17 -12.49
CA HIS A 148 -7.53 12.09 -11.48
C HIS A 148 -7.18 12.94 -10.25
N LEU A 149 -5.96 12.84 -9.71
CA LEU A 149 -5.50 13.64 -8.58
C LEU A 149 -5.61 15.14 -8.87
N ASN A 150 -5.15 15.58 -10.05
CA ASN A 150 -5.25 16.97 -10.46
C ASN A 150 -6.72 17.44 -10.58
N ARG A 151 -7.59 16.63 -11.19
CA ARG A 151 -9.01 16.94 -11.32
C ARG A 151 -9.70 17.09 -9.97
N MET A 152 -9.33 16.26 -8.98
CA MET A 152 -9.85 16.35 -7.62
C MET A 152 -9.18 17.46 -6.80
N GLY A 153 -8.18 18.13 -7.33
CA GLY A 153 -7.43 19.18 -6.63
C GLY A 153 -6.60 18.66 -5.45
N VAL A 154 -6.22 17.40 -5.47
CA VAL A 154 -5.40 16.77 -4.43
C VAL A 154 -4.01 17.41 -4.40
N ARG A 155 -3.52 17.72 -3.20
CA ARG A 155 -2.21 18.33 -2.97
C ARG A 155 -1.29 17.51 -2.08
N SER A 156 -1.84 16.57 -1.33
CA SER A 156 -1.05 15.63 -0.54
C SER A 156 -1.64 14.22 -0.63
N ILE A 157 -0.80 13.22 -0.42
CA ILE A 157 -1.20 11.83 -0.44
C ILE A 157 -0.78 11.17 0.87
N VAL A 158 -1.70 10.45 1.47
CA VAL A 158 -1.41 9.48 2.52
C VAL A 158 -1.41 8.10 1.86
N ALA A 159 -0.24 7.50 1.74
CA ALA A 159 -0.07 6.17 1.17
C ALA A 159 -0.20 5.11 2.27
N LEU A 160 -0.92 4.06 1.98
CA LEU A 160 -1.03 2.86 2.79
C LEU A 160 -1.08 1.62 1.88
N GLY A 161 -0.79 0.46 2.40
CA GLY A 161 -0.91 -0.81 1.66
C GLY A 161 0.28 -1.73 1.82
N GLU A 162 0.42 -2.67 0.88
CA GLU A 162 1.39 -3.75 0.89
C GLU A 162 2.61 -3.45 -0.01
#